data_5910b48b588f8693f3ba9bdb8f444681
#
_entry.id   5910b48b588f8693f3ba9bdb8f444681
#
_cell.length_a   1.000
_cell.length_b   1.000
_cell.length_c   1.000
_cell.angle_alpha   90.00
_cell.angle_beta   90.00
_cell.angle_gamma   90.00
#
_symmetry.space_group_name_H-M   'P 1'
#
loop_
_entity.id
_entity.type
_entity.pdbx_description
1 polymer ?
#
loop_
_entity_poly.entity_id
_entity_poly.type
_entity_poly.pdbx_seq_one_letter_code
_entity_poly.pdbx_strand_id
1 'polypeptide(L)'
;MKKLALIIGLILLILGIFWLVPLLEKEKEIKVVTFETTMGSIVIELFEDDAPITTKNFLDYANSGFYDGTLFHRVIPGFVIQGGGLETGMKNKSGNPPIENEANNGQKNLKWSLSMARTSDPHSATSQFFINLENNSSLDHTAETPQGWGYAVFGTVIEGFETVEAIAAVATGSSGGHQDVPLEDITVQKTKVTKE
;
A
#
# COMPACT_ATOMS: atom_id res chain seq x y z
N MET A 1 -44.69 -44.00 6.84
CA MET A 1 -44.96 -42.66 6.28
C MET A 1 -44.30 -41.56 7.08
N LYS A 2 -44.43 -41.46 8.42
CA LYS A 2 -43.79 -40.33 9.21
C LYS A 2 -42.25 -40.27 9.12
N LYS A 3 -41.55 -41.43 9.10
CA LYS A 3 -40.07 -41.47 8.98
C LYS A 3 -39.56 -40.98 7.63
N LEU A 4 -40.31 -41.27 6.54
CA LEU A 4 -39.93 -40.82 5.18
C LEU A 4 -40.13 -39.33 5.00
N ALA A 5 -41.18 -38.73 5.58
CA ALA A 5 -41.43 -37.29 5.57
C ALA A 5 -40.33 -36.52 6.32
N LEU A 6 -39.81 -37.10 7.44
CA LEU A 6 -38.72 -36.49 8.20
C LEU A 6 -37.40 -36.45 7.42
N ILE A 7 -37.10 -37.55 6.70
CA ILE A 7 -35.86 -37.60 5.88
C ILE A 7 -35.93 -36.64 4.72
N ILE A 8 -37.09 -36.55 4.01
CA ILE A 8 -37.28 -35.59 2.93
C ILE A 8 -37.16 -34.14 3.42
N GLY A 9 -37.74 -33.82 4.58
CA GLY A 9 -37.63 -32.52 5.21
C GLY A 9 -36.17 -32.14 5.54
N LEU A 10 -35.39 -33.10 6.05
CA LEU A 10 -33.97 -32.89 6.36
C LEU A 10 -33.12 -32.66 5.10
N ILE A 11 -33.38 -33.40 4.03
CA ILE A 11 -32.67 -33.25 2.73
C ILE A 11 -33.00 -31.89 2.11
N LEU A 12 -34.24 -31.44 2.16
CA LEU A 12 -34.62 -30.12 1.65
C LEU A 12 -34.03 -28.99 2.48
N LEU A 13 -33.88 -29.17 3.80
CA LEU A 13 -33.20 -28.18 4.66
C LEU A 13 -31.70 -28.10 4.34
N ILE A 14 -31.03 -29.23 4.14
CA ILE A 14 -29.60 -29.29 3.78
C ILE A 14 -29.38 -28.69 2.38
N LEU A 15 -30.23 -29.01 1.40
CA LEU A 15 -30.17 -28.43 0.06
C LEU A 15 -30.44 -26.94 0.09
N GLY A 16 -31.38 -26.46 0.92
CA GLY A 16 -31.66 -25.05 1.12
C GLY A 16 -30.47 -24.27 1.71
N ILE A 17 -29.75 -24.90 2.66
CA ILE A 17 -28.53 -24.30 3.23
C ILE A 17 -27.41 -24.24 2.20
N PHE A 18 -27.24 -25.27 1.36
CA PHE A 18 -26.22 -25.28 0.29
C PHE A 18 -26.45 -24.21 -0.78
N TRP A 19 -27.71 -23.81 -1.02
CA TRP A 19 -28.05 -22.75 -1.96
C TRP A 19 -27.97 -21.34 -1.33
N LEU A 20 -28.08 -21.21 0.01
CA LEU A 20 -27.99 -19.94 0.70
C LEU A 20 -26.56 -19.50 1.03
N VAL A 21 -25.62 -20.44 1.12
CA VAL A 21 -24.23 -20.13 1.47
C VAL A 21 -23.56 -19.21 0.43
N PRO A 22 -23.70 -19.40 -0.89
CA PRO A 22 -23.15 -18.46 -1.88
C PRO A 22 -23.78 -17.06 -1.86
N LEU A 23 -25.02 -16.93 -1.35
CA LEU A 23 -25.73 -15.67 -1.26
C LEU A 23 -25.28 -14.78 -0.09
N LEU A 24 -24.46 -15.32 0.82
CA LEU A 24 -23.95 -14.62 2.02
C LEU A 24 -22.47 -14.24 1.91
N GLU A 25 -21.75 -14.74 0.91
CA GLU A 25 -20.42 -14.20 0.60
C GLU A 25 -20.61 -12.83 -0.05
N LYS A 26 -20.54 -11.79 0.76
CA LYS A 26 -20.39 -10.41 0.29
C LYS A 26 -19.07 -10.38 -0.48
N GLU A 27 -19.12 -10.12 -1.78
CA GLU A 27 -17.90 -9.91 -2.57
C GLU A 27 -17.03 -8.89 -1.81
N LYS A 28 -15.78 -9.25 -1.60
CA LYS A 28 -14.83 -8.40 -0.89
C LYS A 28 -14.52 -7.20 -1.77
N GLU A 29 -14.97 -6.03 -1.33
CA GLU A 29 -14.68 -4.77 -2.01
C GLU A 29 -13.19 -4.45 -1.87
N ILE A 30 -12.46 -4.53 -2.97
CA ILE A 30 -11.03 -4.21 -3.02
C ILE A 30 -10.87 -2.70 -3.13
N LYS A 31 -10.00 -2.11 -2.31
CA LYS A 31 -9.65 -0.70 -2.42
C LYS A 31 -8.44 -0.54 -3.33
N VAL A 32 -8.61 0.30 -4.32
CA VAL A 32 -7.58 0.60 -5.32
C VAL A 32 -7.28 2.09 -5.30
N VAL A 33 -6.00 2.44 -5.32
CA VAL A 33 -5.53 3.83 -5.43
C VAL A 33 -4.71 3.98 -6.69
N THR A 34 -5.08 4.94 -7.53
CA THR A 34 -4.33 5.31 -8.72
C THR A 34 -3.58 6.62 -8.49
N PHE A 35 -2.27 6.61 -8.67
CA PHE A 35 -1.45 7.80 -8.79
C PHE A 35 -1.25 8.13 -10.28
N GLU A 36 -1.75 9.26 -10.72
CA GLU A 36 -1.40 9.87 -12.01
C GLU A 36 -0.12 10.70 -11.78
N THR A 37 1.01 10.27 -12.30
CA THR A 37 2.30 10.95 -12.13
C THR A 37 2.72 11.64 -13.41
N THR A 38 3.76 12.50 -13.32
CA THR A 38 4.41 13.10 -14.51
C THR A 38 5.04 12.07 -15.47
N MET A 39 5.19 10.81 -15.02
CA MET A 39 5.79 9.72 -15.82
C MET A 39 4.80 8.62 -16.23
N GLY A 40 3.52 8.75 -15.85
CA GLY A 40 2.48 7.76 -16.12
C GLY A 40 1.68 7.41 -14.87
N SER A 41 0.75 6.46 -15.01
CA SER A 41 -0.11 6.02 -13.91
C SER A 41 0.47 4.80 -13.20
N ILE A 42 0.22 4.73 -11.89
CA ILE A 42 0.53 3.57 -11.03
C ILE A 42 -0.76 3.21 -10.31
N VAL A 43 -1.21 1.96 -10.45
CA VAL A 43 -2.42 1.44 -9.80
C VAL A 43 -2.02 0.49 -8.69
N ILE A 44 -2.58 0.70 -7.51
CA ILE A 44 -2.17 0.03 -6.28
C ILE A 44 -3.40 -0.58 -5.63
N GLU A 45 -3.37 -1.89 -5.39
CA GLU A 45 -4.31 -2.60 -4.52
C GLU A 45 -3.86 -2.48 -3.06
N LEU A 46 -4.81 -2.27 -2.15
CA LEU A 46 -4.55 -2.12 -0.71
C LEU A 46 -4.98 -3.35 0.08
N PHE A 47 -4.22 -3.70 1.11
CA PHE A 47 -4.43 -4.88 1.96
C PHE A 47 -5.11 -4.48 3.27
N GLU A 48 -6.43 -4.12 3.20
CA GLU A 48 -7.19 -3.62 4.36
C GLU A 48 -7.26 -4.62 5.52
N ASP A 49 -7.31 -5.93 5.24
CA ASP A 49 -7.41 -6.98 6.27
C ASP A 49 -6.07 -7.20 6.98
N ASP A 50 -4.95 -7.07 6.26
CA ASP A 50 -3.62 -7.34 6.77
C ASP A 50 -2.99 -6.12 7.46
N ALA A 51 -3.35 -4.90 7.02
CA ALA A 51 -2.82 -3.65 7.53
C ALA A 51 -3.92 -2.58 7.66
N PRO A 52 -4.94 -2.78 8.51
CA PRO A 52 -6.12 -1.90 8.59
C PRO A 52 -5.79 -0.47 9.01
N ILE A 53 -4.87 -0.27 9.96
CA ILE A 53 -4.47 1.07 10.45
C ILE A 53 -3.70 1.80 9.34
N THR A 54 -2.74 1.13 8.71
CA THR A 54 -1.91 1.68 7.66
C THR A 54 -2.72 2.01 6.41
N THR A 55 -3.59 1.09 5.98
CA THR A 55 -4.46 1.28 4.83
C THR A 55 -5.44 2.42 5.05
N LYS A 56 -6.06 2.48 6.24
CA LYS A 56 -6.95 3.60 6.57
C LYS A 56 -6.22 4.94 6.54
N ASN A 57 -5.04 5.03 7.13
CA ASN A 57 -4.21 6.24 7.12
C ASN A 57 -3.86 6.68 5.70
N PHE A 58 -3.44 5.75 4.85
CA PHE A 58 -3.11 6.01 3.45
C PHE A 58 -4.33 6.48 2.65
N LEU A 59 -5.50 5.86 2.85
CA LEU A 59 -6.76 6.25 2.24
C LEU A 59 -7.24 7.63 2.70
N ASP A 60 -7.07 7.98 3.99
CA ASP A 60 -7.40 9.32 4.51
C ASP A 60 -6.58 10.40 3.79
N TYR A 61 -5.27 10.18 3.58
CA TYR A 61 -4.42 11.06 2.79
C TYR A 61 -4.84 11.11 1.31
N ALA A 62 -5.10 9.96 0.69
CA ALA A 62 -5.49 9.87 -0.72
C ALA A 62 -6.81 10.61 -0.98
N ASN A 63 -7.84 10.36 -0.15
CA ASN A 63 -9.16 10.99 -0.27
C ASN A 63 -9.15 12.49 0.00
N SER A 64 -8.23 12.98 0.85
CA SER A 64 -8.08 14.43 1.10
C SER A 64 -7.31 15.15 0.00
N GLY A 65 -6.78 14.44 -1.01
CA GLY A 65 -5.91 15.00 -2.04
C GLY A 65 -4.52 15.38 -1.53
N PHE A 66 -4.12 14.86 -0.37
CA PHE A 66 -2.83 15.18 0.23
C PHE A 66 -1.66 14.81 -0.68
N TYR A 67 -1.75 13.68 -1.38
CA TYR A 67 -0.66 13.23 -2.26
C TYR A 67 -0.54 14.05 -3.55
N ASP A 68 -1.58 14.79 -3.95
CA ASP A 68 -1.50 15.68 -5.13
C ASP A 68 -0.42 16.75 -4.91
N GLY A 69 0.54 16.85 -5.83
CA GLY A 69 1.71 17.73 -5.75
C GLY A 69 2.90 17.17 -4.97
N THR A 70 2.79 15.98 -4.35
CA THR A 70 3.95 15.35 -3.69
C THR A 70 4.88 14.68 -4.70
N LEU A 71 6.15 14.54 -4.31
CA LEU A 71 7.21 13.97 -5.13
C LEU A 71 7.48 12.50 -4.80
N PHE A 72 7.94 11.75 -5.80
CA PHE A 72 8.85 10.65 -5.58
C PHE A 72 10.25 11.25 -5.38
N HIS A 73 10.58 11.54 -4.14
CA HIS A 73 11.74 12.35 -3.76
C HIS A 73 13.02 11.56 -3.52
N ARG A 74 12.94 10.22 -3.52
CA ARG A 74 14.10 9.35 -3.36
C ARG A 74 13.94 8.11 -4.23
N VAL A 75 14.95 7.86 -5.06
CA VAL A 75 14.98 6.73 -6.00
C VAL A 75 16.32 6.02 -5.87
N ILE A 76 16.28 4.75 -5.46
CA ILE A 76 17.46 3.87 -5.42
C ILE A 76 17.19 2.67 -6.33
N PRO A 77 17.79 2.63 -7.53
CA PRO A 77 17.63 1.52 -8.46
C PRO A 77 17.96 0.16 -7.81
N GLY A 78 17.11 -0.85 -8.07
CA GLY A 78 17.25 -2.19 -7.47
C GLY A 78 16.92 -2.26 -5.97
N PHE A 79 16.37 -1.19 -5.39
CA PHE A 79 15.94 -1.18 -4.01
C PHE A 79 14.51 -0.63 -3.86
N VAL A 80 14.31 0.70 -3.86
CA VAL A 80 12.99 1.32 -3.66
C VAL A 80 12.84 2.63 -4.43
N ILE A 81 11.59 3.03 -4.72
CA ILE A 81 11.20 4.42 -4.98
C ILE A 81 10.31 4.90 -3.82
N GLN A 82 10.61 6.07 -3.25
CA GLN A 82 9.96 6.62 -2.06
C GLN A 82 9.33 7.98 -2.35
N GLY A 83 8.10 8.18 -1.87
CA GLY A 83 7.35 9.41 -2.08
C GLY A 83 6.38 9.74 -0.94
N GLY A 84 5.47 10.69 -1.20
CA GLY A 84 4.31 10.96 -0.36
C GLY A 84 4.53 11.89 0.85
N GLY A 85 5.64 12.64 0.90
CA GLY A 85 5.89 13.52 2.05
C GLY A 85 6.55 14.86 1.72
N LEU A 86 7.09 15.02 0.51
CA LEU A 86 7.78 16.23 0.09
C LEU A 86 7.13 16.80 -1.17
N GLU A 87 7.16 18.10 -1.31
CA GLU A 87 6.74 18.88 -2.49
C GLU A 87 7.98 19.47 -3.17
N THR A 88 7.77 20.07 -4.37
CA THR A 88 8.82 20.76 -5.15
C THR A 88 9.69 21.66 -4.27
N GLY A 89 11.00 21.56 -4.44
CA GLY A 89 12.00 22.23 -3.62
C GLY A 89 12.26 21.53 -2.29
N MET A 90 11.93 20.23 -2.17
CA MET A 90 12.16 19.38 -1.01
C MET A 90 11.48 19.89 0.27
N LYS A 91 10.34 20.56 0.11
CA LYS A 91 9.55 21.09 1.23
C LYS A 91 8.72 20.01 1.87
N ASN A 92 8.82 19.87 3.18
CA ASN A 92 7.95 18.95 3.94
C ASN A 92 6.49 19.35 3.83
N LYS A 93 5.62 18.41 3.44
CA LYS A 93 4.17 18.53 3.54
C LYS A 93 3.72 17.96 4.89
N SER A 94 3.18 18.84 5.75
CA SER A 94 2.77 18.45 7.11
C SER A 94 1.61 17.45 7.05
N GLY A 95 1.80 16.30 7.66
CA GLY A 95 0.82 15.21 7.73
C GLY A 95 0.11 15.10 9.08
N ASN A 96 -0.69 14.06 9.23
CA ASN A 96 -1.35 13.66 10.46
C ASN A 96 -0.34 13.11 11.49
N PRO A 97 -0.75 12.90 12.75
CA PRO A 97 0.07 12.20 13.73
C PRO A 97 0.53 10.82 13.23
N PRO A 98 1.65 10.30 13.76
CA PRO A 98 2.15 8.98 13.36
C PRO A 98 1.20 7.86 13.78
N ILE A 99 1.32 6.74 13.07
CA ILE A 99 0.52 5.52 13.27
C ILE A 99 1.36 4.37 13.83
N GLU A 100 0.68 3.38 14.40
CA GLU A 100 1.29 2.12 14.79
C GLU A 100 1.81 1.37 13.55
N ASN A 101 2.96 0.70 13.71
CA ASN A 101 3.58 -0.08 12.65
C ASN A 101 3.01 -1.51 12.65
N GLU A 102 2.36 -1.88 11.56
CA GLU A 102 1.75 -3.21 11.36
C GLU A 102 2.66 -4.18 10.57
N ALA A 103 3.99 -4.00 10.60
CA ALA A 103 4.91 -4.87 9.84
C ALA A 103 4.93 -6.33 10.31
N ASN A 104 4.39 -6.63 11.50
CA ASN A 104 4.19 -7.98 12.02
C ASN A 104 2.96 -8.70 11.42
N ASN A 105 2.33 -8.15 10.39
CA ASN A 105 1.14 -8.68 9.72
C ASN A 105 1.40 -9.91 8.82
N GLY A 106 2.65 -10.37 8.73
CA GLY A 106 3.05 -11.52 7.92
C GLY A 106 3.36 -11.21 6.45
N GLN A 107 3.00 -10.03 5.95
CA GLN A 107 3.33 -9.57 4.61
C GLN A 107 4.83 -9.32 4.48
N LYS A 108 5.37 -9.47 3.24
CA LYS A 108 6.79 -9.36 2.94
C LYS A 108 7.06 -8.22 1.96
N ASN A 109 8.22 -7.58 2.12
CA ASN A 109 8.71 -6.55 1.21
C ASN A 109 9.18 -7.17 -0.11
N LEU A 110 8.24 -7.74 -0.87
CA LEU A 110 8.49 -8.31 -2.19
C LEU A 110 8.51 -7.23 -3.26
N LYS A 111 9.10 -7.53 -4.42
CA LYS A 111 9.02 -6.63 -5.59
C LYS A 111 7.57 -6.21 -5.84
N TRP A 112 7.37 -4.92 -6.09
CA TRP A 112 6.08 -4.24 -6.30
C TRP A 112 5.23 -4.00 -5.04
N SER A 113 5.58 -4.55 -3.88
CA SER A 113 4.83 -4.23 -2.66
C SER A 113 5.01 -2.77 -2.25
N LEU A 114 3.95 -2.22 -1.65
CA LEU A 114 3.89 -0.87 -1.09
C LEU A 114 4.07 -0.93 0.43
N SER A 115 4.99 -0.16 0.98
CA SER A 115 5.32 -0.17 2.40
C SER A 115 5.42 1.24 2.97
N MET A 116 5.12 1.40 4.27
CA MET A 116 5.22 2.69 4.95
C MET A 116 6.65 3.03 5.32
N ALA A 117 7.11 4.20 4.90
CA ALA A 117 8.38 4.76 5.36
C ALA A 117 8.26 5.28 6.81
N ARG A 118 9.34 5.18 7.57
CA ARG A 118 9.43 5.59 8.96
C ARG A 118 10.84 6.10 9.32
N THR A 119 10.96 6.73 10.48
CA THR A 119 12.25 7.06 11.09
C THR A 119 12.83 5.85 11.83
N SER A 120 13.83 6.05 12.67
CA SER A 120 14.36 5.00 13.55
C SER A 120 13.36 4.52 14.62
N ASP A 121 12.35 5.36 14.96
CA ASP A 121 11.23 4.94 15.79
C ASP A 121 10.28 4.06 14.96
N PRO A 122 10.01 2.82 15.41
CA PRO A 122 9.11 1.90 14.71
C PRO A 122 7.72 2.49 14.41
N HIS A 123 7.15 3.27 15.32
CA HIS A 123 5.79 3.81 15.26
C HIS A 123 5.75 5.28 14.84
N SER A 124 6.63 5.68 13.91
CA SER A 124 6.77 7.07 13.44
C SER A 124 6.24 7.31 12.02
N ALA A 125 5.65 6.31 11.39
CA ALA A 125 5.12 6.43 10.04
C ALA A 125 3.96 7.44 9.97
N THR A 126 3.95 8.29 8.94
CA THR A 126 2.88 9.27 8.70
C THR A 126 2.30 9.13 7.29
N SER A 127 2.79 9.89 6.31
CA SER A 127 2.29 9.89 4.93
C SER A 127 3.24 9.23 3.94
N GLN A 128 4.56 9.16 4.25
CA GLN A 128 5.54 8.67 3.30
C GLN A 128 5.45 7.16 3.12
N PHE A 129 5.57 6.73 1.87
CA PHE A 129 5.57 5.33 1.46
C PHE A 129 6.70 5.06 0.49
N PHE A 130 6.98 3.78 0.25
CA PHE A 130 7.88 3.35 -0.82
C PHE A 130 7.32 2.14 -1.56
N ILE A 131 7.71 2.00 -2.82
CA ILE A 131 7.45 0.82 -3.64
C ILE A 131 8.75 0.04 -3.75
N ASN A 132 8.71 -1.24 -3.45
CA ASN A 132 9.85 -2.15 -3.54
C ASN A 132 10.15 -2.49 -5.00
N LEU A 133 11.39 -2.30 -5.44
CA LEU A 133 11.85 -2.63 -6.80
C LEU A 133 12.42 -4.05 -6.90
N GLU A 134 12.73 -4.66 -5.77
CA GLU A 134 13.22 -6.04 -5.62
C GLU A 134 12.64 -6.66 -4.34
N ASN A 135 12.97 -7.94 -4.09
CA ASN A 135 12.61 -8.62 -2.86
C ASN A 135 13.54 -8.16 -1.72
N ASN A 136 13.10 -7.21 -0.92
CA ASN A 136 13.88 -6.55 0.11
C ASN A 136 13.65 -7.20 1.49
N SER A 137 14.07 -8.46 1.68
CA SER A 137 13.85 -9.22 2.93
C SER A 137 14.48 -8.58 4.18
N SER A 138 15.47 -7.70 4.01
CA SER A 138 16.05 -6.91 5.11
C SER A 138 15.09 -5.87 5.69
N LEU A 139 14.00 -5.54 4.98
CA LEU A 139 12.95 -4.62 5.42
C LEU A 139 11.79 -5.35 6.13
N ASP A 140 11.81 -6.67 6.17
CA ASP A 140 10.75 -7.47 6.80
C ASP A 140 10.83 -7.40 8.33
N HIS A 141 9.66 -7.58 8.96
CA HIS A 141 9.60 -7.76 10.40
C HIS A 141 10.32 -9.04 10.84
N THR A 142 11.20 -8.92 11.84
CA THR A 142 11.93 -10.04 12.45
C THR A 142 11.78 -10.08 13.95
N ALA A 143 11.57 -8.94 14.63
CA ALA A 143 11.40 -8.84 16.07
C ALA A 143 10.81 -7.46 16.46
N GLU A 144 10.17 -7.37 17.61
CA GLU A 144 9.66 -6.12 18.19
C GLU A 144 10.77 -5.28 18.83
N THR A 145 11.77 -4.93 18.03
CA THR A 145 12.88 -4.05 18.39
C THR A 145 13.00 -2.93 17.36
N PRO A 146 13.62 -1.78 17.66
CA PRO A 146 13.77 -0.69 16.69
C PRO A 146 14.35 -1.13 15.34
N GLN A 147 15.32 -2.05 15.35
CA GLN A 147 15.98 -2.58 14.14
C GLN A 147 15.20 -3.71 13.49
N GLY A 148 14.52 -4.55 14.29
CA GLY A 148 13.83 -5.75 13.82
C GLY A 148 12.34 -5.52 13.47
N TRP A 149 11.76 -4.35 13.78
CA TRP A 149 10.36 -4.11 13.55
C TRP A 149 9.97 -4.18 12.07
N GLY A 150 10.88 -3.77 11.18
CA GLY A 150 10.64 -3.75 9.74
C GLY A 150 9.73 -2.62 9.28
N TYR A 151 9.16 -2.78 8.08
CA TYR A 151 8.31 -1.80 7.40
C TYR A 151 6.98 -2.45 7.01
N ALA A 152 5.86 -1.84 7.41
CA ALA A 152 4.53 -2.37 7.18
C ALA A 152 4.20 -2.39 5.68
N VAL A 153 4.08 -3.58 5.10
CA VAL A 153 3.53 -3.78 3.78
C VAL A 153 2.01 -3.68 3.87
N PHE A 154 1.40 -2.81 3.04
CA PHE A 154 -0.03 -2.54 3.09
C PHE A 154 -0.71 -2.50 1.72
N GLY A 155 0.00 -2.86 0.66
CA GLY A 155 -0.54 -2.93 -0.69
C GLY A 155 0.50 -3.44 -1.69
N THR A 156 0.08 -3.49 -2.95
CA THR A 156 0.94 -3.85 -4.09
C THR A 156 0.53 -3.11 -5.35
N VAL A 157 1.49 -2.84 -6.21
CA VAL A 157 1.23 -2.35 -7.57
C VAL A 157 0.58 -3.47 -8.36
N ILE A 158 -0.54 -3.19 -9.04
CA ILE A 158 -1.25 -4.12 -9.91
C ILE A 158 -1.23 -3.71 -11.39
N GLU A 159 -1.03 -2.39 -11.68
CA GLU A 159 -0.83 -1.86 -13.03
C GLU A 159 0.17 -0.70 -13.01
N GLY A 160 0.80 -0.40 -14.16
CA GLY A 160 1.79 0.68 -14.30
C GLY A 160 3.18 0.28 -13.84
N PHE A 161 3.52 -1.01 -13.93
CA PHE A 161 4.87 -1.52 -13.62
C PHE A 161 5.94 -0.82 -14.45
N GLU A 162 5.66 -0.54 -15.73
CA GLU A 162 6.54 0.21 -16.63
C GLU A 162 6.77 1.63 -16.16
N THR A 163 5.77 2.27 -15.55
CA THR A 163 5.91 3.62 -14.94
C THR A 163 6.85 3.56 -13.73
N VAL A 164 6.68 2.54 -12.86
CA VAL A 164 7.57 2.35 -11.70
C VAL A 164 9.00 2.07 -12.16
N GLU A 165 9.21 1.25 -13.18
CA GLU A 165 10.54 0.96 -13.75
C GLU A 165 11.16 2.20 -14.41
N ALA A 166 10.36 3.01 -15.10
CA ALA A 166 10.81 4.28 -15.67
C ALA A 166 11.26 5.26 -14.58
N ILE A 167 10.50 5.38 -13.47
CA ILE A 167 10.89 6.19 -12.30
C ILE A 167 12.18 5.64 -11.69
N ALA A 168 12.32 4.31 -11.56
CA ALA A 168 13.51 3.69 -10.99
C ALA A 168 14.79 3.90 -11.81
N ALA A 169 14.66 4.24 -13.09
CA ALA A 169 15.77 4.43 -14.04
C ALA A 169 16.23 5.88 -14.18
N VAL A 170 15.59 6.86 -13.53
CA VAL A 170 15.96 8.27 -13.67
C VAL A 170 17.32 8.57 -13.05
N ALA A 171 17.99 9.59 -13.56
CA ALA A 171 19.22 10.09 -12.96
C ALA A 171 18.91 10.79 -11.62
N THR A 172 19.73 10.51 -10.60
CA THR A 172 19.57 11.05 -9.25
C THR A 172 20.80 11.86 -8.83
N GLY A 173 20.61 12.70 -7.82
CA GLY A 173 21.64 13.52 -7.21
C GLY A 173 21.32 13.85 -5.76
N SER A 174 21.82 14.98 -5.27
CA SER A 174 21.53 15.48 -3.93
C SER A 174 20.82 16.82 -4.01
N SER A 175 19.76 17.00 -3.23
CA SER A 175 18.99 18.24 -3.15
C SER A 175 18.39 18.43 -1.76
N GLY A 176 18.38 19.64 -1.22
CA GLY A 176 17.77 19.98 0.07
C GLY A 176 18.32 19.17 1.27
N GLY A 177 19.55 18.67 1.21
CA GLY A 177 20.15 17.80 2.22
C GLY A 177 19.77 16.30 2.09
N HIS A 178 19.00 15.94 1.07
CA HIS A 178 18.64 14.56 0.74
C HIS A 178 19.54 14.02 -0.36
N GLN A 179 19.76 12.71 -0.35
CA GLN A 179 20.48 11.94 -1.37
C GLN A 179 19.47 11.13 -2.21
N ASP A 180 19.95 10.63 -3.36
CA ASP A 180 19.15 9.79 -4.28
C ASP A 180 17.88 10.50 -4.80
N VAL A 181 17.92 11.85 -4.89
CA VAL A 181 16.83 12.69 -5.37
C VAL A 181 16.84 12.72 -6.90
N PRO A 182 15.72 12.42 -7.59
CA PRO A 182 15.62 12.63 -9.03
C PRO A 182 16.07 14.05 -9.45
N LEU A 183 16.84 14.15 -10.53
CA LEU A 183 17.30 15.46 -11.05
C LEU A 183 16.14 16.31 -11.58
N GLU A 184 15.08 15.67 -12.05
CA GLU A 184 13.81 16.29 -12.44
C GLU A 184 12.71 15.82 -11.52
N ASP A 185 11.84 16.73 -11.06
CA ASP A 185 10.75 16.43 -10.14
C ASP A 185 9.77 15.40 -10.75
N ILE A 186 9.59 14.28 -10.07
CA ILE A 186 8.57 13.28 -10.40
C ILE A 186 7.40 13.49 -9.46
N THR A 187 6.33 14.10 -9.98
CA THR A 187 5.21 14.58 -9.17
C THR A 187 3.99 13.67 -9.32
N VAL A 188 3.32 13.36 -8.22
CA VAL A 188 1.95 12.85 -8.21
C VAL A 188 1.03 14.01 -8.58
N GLN A 189 0.51 14.01 -9.80
CA GLN A 189 -0.37 15.07 -10.30
C GLN A 189 -1.79 14.94 -9.75
N LYS A 190 -2.26 13.68 -9.63
CA LYS A 190 -3.60 13.37 -9.13
C LYS A 190 -3.64 12.01 -8.46
N THR A 191 -4.40 11.95 -7.37
CA THR A 191 -4.72 10.71 -6.66
C THR A 191 -6.19 10.38 -6.81
N LYS A 192 -6.52 9.13 -7.13
CA LYS A 192 -7.90 8.64 -7.23
C LYS A 192 -8.06 7.39 -6.38
N VAL A 193 -9.14 7.31 -5.63
CA VAL A 193 -9.53 6.12 -4.87
C VAL A 193 -10.75 5.51 -5.53
N THR A 194 -10.66 4.23 -5.85
CA THR A 194 -11.77 3.44 -6.42
C THR A 194 -12.00 2.19 -5.59
N LYS A 195 -13.14 1.54 -5.83
CA LYS A 195 -13.55 0.28 -5.22
C LYS A 195 -13.88 -0.67 -6.36
N GLU A 196 -13.34 -1.86 -6.34
CA GLU A 196 -13.59 -2.94 -7.29
C GLU A 196 -14.11 -4.19 -6.58
#